data_39600908212ee67604668f06af6734b1
#
_entry.id   39600908212ee67604668f06af6734b1
#
_cell.length_a   1.000
_cell.length_b   1.000
_cell.length_c   1.000
_cell.angle_alpha   90.00
_cell.angle_beta   90.00
_cell.angle_gamma   90.00
#
_symmetry.space_group_name_H-M   'P 1'
#
loop_
_entity.id
_entity.type
_entity.pdbx_description
1 polymer ?
#
loop_
_entity_poly.entity_id
_entity_poly.type
_entity_poly.pdbx_seq_one_letter_code
_entity_poly.pdbx_strand_id
1 'polypeptide(L)'
;MNEILFFGQNYDPKLIKNKPKKIKKPIQFKFENENENENENKNENQIKQISTGNFSTIFLFENGKAIEYLSENDSNQNPEKIQIENIQKVTVGYSNEAILTIEGNLFAKGEDINLDNPNEFINISSLIEDTNDRVIQDIVSGDSSVYLLTSNQNAYGIGSNYYAENSFDSEKLKKTEKPILMMKNVSKIFSGNNSEYVFLLNSNQELFTCGYNYYGQLGLGESRRRETIYKLTKIQNIPKGKIIDIQCGSIYSIMLIEDENENPKRKLYSCGNYQYNGVDKNEHSYEFTEIKSSLFENENDNILDFSCGGYHTLILTSNSKLIGFGGNDCGQLGTGDINNQSIPIQIELPKLRFNENISNYHISCGFDKSFLYYSPSFSNLEEDLIKLFRRKEFCNISFKTENGEIISAHKLILKYRLNQNQNQIEKLQEIISTKSIKESNQIFEMIYSNNSKINPKLYSEIKEIINSNEKIEETMKRIYLNENENENEKDFIIERKEKKYKFPKLILIMRSELYRGMFLSVTNDTSNKVTDYSELSNKSFQIFEYWIYSNQIKDEIQITQEIINEIQIGIDYFQLNQTNPNLFDLLINKFNN
;
A
#
# COMPACT_ATOMS: atom_id res chain seq x y z
N MET A 1 4.46 16.04 14.56
CA MET A 1 3.31 16.90 14.16
C MET A 1 3.04 16.54 12.71
N ASN A 2 1.84 16.08 12.38
CA ASN A 2 1.52 15.68 11.01
C ASN A 2 1.59 16.90 10.09
N GLU A 3 2.52 16.90 9.14
CA GLU A 3 2.56 17.93 8.09
C GLU A 3 1.63 17.49 6.97
N ILE A 4 0.46 18.14 6.89
CA ILE A 4 -0.51 17.91 5.83
C ILE A 4 -0.76 19.23 5.13
N LEU A 5 -0.59 19.26 3.82
CA LEU A 5 -1.01 20.37 2.98
C LEU A 5 -2.27 19.99 2.21
N PHE A 6 -3.20 20.91 2.15
CA PHE A 6 -4.44 20.80 1.38
C PHE A 6 -4.58 21.95 0.39
N PHE A 7 -5.12 21.67 -0.80
CA PHE A 7 -5.52 22.64 -1.79
C PHE A 7 -6.60 22.09 -2.72
N GLY A 8 -7.36 22.98 -3.35
CA GLY A 8 -8.51 22.61 -4.17
C GLY A 8 -9.84 22.99 -3.55
N GLN A 9 -10.87 22.23 -3.86
CA GLN A 9 -12.23 22.47 -3.40
C GLN A 9 -12.39 22.06 -1.92
N ASN A 10 -12.83 23.01 -1.12
CA ASN A 10 -13.19 22.79 0.27
C ASN A 10 -14.73 22.69 0.37
N TYR A 11 -15.26 21.47 0.22
CA TYR A 11 -16.69 21.23 0.33
C TYR A 11 -17.16 21.26 1.79
N ASP A 12 -16.33 20.78 2.71
CA ASP A 12 -16.62 20.82 4.14
C ASP A 12 -15.93 22.02 4.81
N PRO A 13 -16.68 23.04 5.27
CA PRO A 13 -16.12 24.16 6.01
C PRO A 13 -15.41 23.74 7.32
N LYS A 14 -15.70 22.52 7.82
CA LYS A 14 -15.07 21.96 9.02
C LYS A 14 -13.75 21.28 8.70
N LEU A 15 -13.58 20.76 7.48
CA LEU A 15 -12.29 20.21 7.04
C LEU A 15 -11.20 21.28 7.19
N ILE A 16 -11.54 22.54 6.82
CA ILE A 16 -10.65 23.69 7.02
C ILE A 16 -11.49 24.92 7.39
N LYS A 17 -11.63 25.19 8.69
CA LYS A 17 -12.41 26.30 9.22
C LYS A 17 -12.00 27.66 8.64
N ASN A 18 -13.01 28.47 8.36
CA ASN A 18 -12.84 29.88 7.92
C ASN A 18 -12.01 30.07 6.65
N LYS A 19 -11.91 29.05 5.79
CA LYS A 19 -11.21 29.16 4.51
C LYS A 19 -12.20 29.25 3.34
N PRO A 20 -11.78 29.86 2.23
CA PRO A 20 -12.62 29.99 1.05
C PRO A 20 -12.98 28.61 0.48
N LYS A 21 -14.12 28.54 -0.22
CA LYS A 21 -14.59 27.33 -0.89
C LYS A 21 -13.57 26.75 -1.89
N LYS A 22 -12.73 27.61 -2.50
CA LYS A 22 -11.63 27.23 -3.40
C LYS A 22 -10.31 27.67 -2.81
N ILE A 23 -9.42 26.73 -2.50
CA ILE A 23 -8.10 26.98 -1.93
C ILE A 23 -7.06 26.82 -3.02
N LYS A 24 -6.56 27.96 -3.50
CA LYS A 24 -5.72 28.07 -4.69
C LYS A 24 -4.24 27.83 -4.44
N LYS A 25 -3.80 27.88 -3.18
CA LYS A 25 -2.39 27.62 -2.76
C LYS A 25 -2.40 26.58 -1.65
N PRO A 26 -1.36 25.73 -1.55
CA PRO A 26 -1.25 24.78 -0.45
C PRO A 26 -1.32 25.47 0.91
N ILE A 27 -2.19 25.00 1.78
CA ILE A 27 -2.32 25.47 3.16
C ILE A 27 -2.16 24.31 4.12
N GLN A 28 -1.63 24.58 5.29
CA GLN A 28 -1.48 23.57 6.33
C GLN A 28 -2.84 23.13 6.87
N PHE A 29 -3.10 21.83 6.85
CA PHE A 29 -4.26 21.20 7.43
C PHE A 29 -3.94 20.76 8.86
N LYS A 30 -4.89 20.94 9.78
CA LYS A 30 -4.77 20.47 11.17
C LYS A 30 -6.09 19.84 11.60
N PHE A 31 -6.00 18.68 12.25
CA PHE A 31 -7.14 18.14 12.97
C PHE A 31 -7.48 19.02 14.16
N GLU A 32 -8.75 19.29 14.36
CA GLU A 32 -9.21 19.90 15.61
C GLU A 32 -9.23 18.81 16.69
N ASN A 33 -8.34 18.90 17.66
CA ASN A 33 -8.43 18.08 18.86
C ASN A 33 -9.60 18.59 19.70
N GLU A 34 -10.60 17.75 19.93
CA GLU A 34 -11.75 18.07 20.81
C GLU A 34 -11.35 18.24 22.28
N ASN A 35 -10.12 17.92 22.66
CA ASN A 35 -9.62 18.14 24.04
C ASN A 35 -8.13 18.54 24.00
N GLU A 36 -7.83 19.76 24.40
CA GLU A 36 -6.47 20.27 24.69
C GLU A 36 -5.85 19.67 25.95
N ASN A 37 -6.11 18.41 26.29
CA ASN A 37 -5.37 17.73 27.34
C ASN A 37 -4.03 17.26 26.79
N GLU A 38 -2.99 18.05 27.08
CA GLU A 38 -1.61 17.93 26.62
C GLU A 38 -0.91 16.58 26.90
N ASN A 39 -1.59 15.59 27.46
CA ASN A 39 -1.03 14.29 27.88
C ASN A 39 -1.46 13.08 27.02
N GLU A 40 -2.27 13.24 25.98
CA GLU A 40 -2.55 12.13 25.07
C GLU A 40 -1.43 11.98 24.03
N ASN A 41 -0.94 10.78 23.94
CA ASN A 41 0.25 10.33 23.18
C ASN A 41 0.32 10.89 21.77
N LYS A 42 1.34 11.69 21.48
CA LYS A 42 1.66 12.28 20.15
C LYS A 42 1.74 11.27 18.99
N ASN A 43 1.82 9.99 19.26
CA ASN A 43 1.93 8.92 18.24
C ASN A 43 0.59 8.31 17.81
N GLU A 44 -0.51 8.58 18.51
CA GLU A 44 -1.81 7.97 18.17
C GLU A 44 -2.49 8.57 16.94
N ASN A 45 -2.07 9.77 16.54
CA ASN A 45 -2.67 10.52 15.43
C ASN A 45 -1.75 10.64 14.20
N GLN A 46 -0.80 9.72 14.04
CA GLN A 46 0.10 9.76 12.90
C GLN A 46 -0.62 9.20 11.67
N ILE A 47 -0.60 9.96 10.55
CA ILE A 47 -1.26 9.57 9.30
C ILE A 47 -0.47 8.44 8.65
N LYS A 48 -1.18 7.38 8.30
CA LYS A 48 -0.69 6.28 7.46
C LYS A 48 -1.08 6.49 6.00
N GLN A 49 -2.34 6.86 5.76
CA GLN A 49 -2.88 7.05 4.42
C GLN A 49 -3.98 8.10 4.43
N ILE A 50 -4.03 8.91 3.38
CA ILE A 50 -5.21 9.71 3.04
C ILE A 50 -5.77 9.16 1.73
N SER A 51 -7.06 8.85 1.71
CA SER A 51 -7.79 8.52 0.48
C SER A 51 -8.93 9.48 0.31
N THR A 52 -9.00 10.14 -0.84
CA THR A 52 -9.99 11.18 -1.09
C THR A 52 -10.67 10.99 -2.43
N GLY A 53 -12.00 11.01 -2.42
CA GLY A 53 -12.87 10.96 -3.60
C GLY A 53 -13.54 12.29 -3.87
N ASN A 54 -14.76 12.23 -4.41
CA ASN A 54 -15.56 13.44 -4.63
C ASN A 54 -16.25 13.90 -3.35
N PHE A 55 -17.01 13.03 -2.70
CA PHE A 55 -17.88 13.38 -1.57
C PHE A 55 -17.25 13.09 -0.20
N SER A 56 -16.23 12.27 -0.12
CA SER A 56 -15.62 11.91 1.15
C SER A 56 -14.09 11.93 1.11
N THR A 57 -13.50 11.98 2.29
CA THR A 57 -12.07 11.83 2.52
C THR A 57 -11.87 11.01 3.78
N ILE A 58 -11.13 9.91 3.67
CA ILE A 58 -10.78 9.05 4.81
C ILE A 58 -9.32 9.27 5.18
N PHE A 59 -9.09 9.57 6.46
CA PHE A 59 -7.77 9.63 7.08
C PHE A 59 -7.56 8.34 7.87
N LEU A 60 -6.65 7.52 7.43
CA LEU A 60 -6.20 6.32 8.13
C LEU A 60 -4.96 6.64 8.94
N PHE A 61 -4.97 6.25 10.22
CA PHE A 61 -3.86 6.44 11.15
C PHE A 61 -3.04 5.15 11.29
N GLU A 62 -1.79 5.29 11.74
CA GLU A 62 -0.87 4.17 11.98
C GLU A 62 -1.41 3.14 13.00
N ASN A 63 -2.27 3.57 13.91
CA ASN A 63 -2.92 2.68 14.88
C ASN A 63 -4.07 1.85 14.29
N GLY A 64 -4.29 1.89 12.98
CA GLY A 64 -5.34 1.15 12.28
C GLY A 64 -6.75 1.69 12.48
N LYS A 65 -6.91 2.88 13.06
CA LYS A 65 -8.19 3.61 13.14
C LYS A 65 -8.32 4.57 11.97
N ALA A 66 -9.55 4.91 11.61
CA ALA A 66 -9.81 5.88 10.56
C ALA A 66 -10.92 6.86 10.91
N ILE A 67 -10.85 8.04 10.31
CA ILE A 67 -11.85 9.11 10.41
C ILE A 67 -12.30 9.47 9.01
N GLU A 68 -13.59 9.56 8.81
CA GLU A 68 -14.23 9.98 7.56
C GLU A 68 -14.73 11.41 7.66
N TYR A 69 -14.48 12.19 6.62
CA TYR A 69 -15.07 13.51 6.38
C TYR A 69 -15.97 13.44 5.17
N LEU A 70 -17.26 13.68 5.35
CA LEU A 70 -18.25 13.78 4.28
C LEU A 70 -18.35 15.23 3.80
N SER A 71 -18.48 15.42 2.48
CA SER A 71 -18.58 16.76 1.86
C SER A 71 -20.02 17.24 1.68
N GLU A 72 -20.99 16.66 2.35
CA GLU A 72 -22.38 17.03 2.22
C GLU A 72 -22.71 18.39 2.85
N ASN A 73 -23.74 19.06 2.25
CA ASN A 73 -24.20 20.41 2.58
C ASN A 73 -24.77 20.58 4.01
N ASP A 74 -24.69 19.59 4.86
CA ASP A 74 -25.21 19.64 6.22
C ASP A 74 -24.12 20.13 7.17
N SER A 75 -24.14 21.43 7.46
CA SER A 75 -23.18 22.14 8.29
C SER A 75 -23.07 21.65 9.74
N ASN A 76 -23.72 20.57 10.10
CA ASN A 76 -23.78 20.02 11.47
C ASN A 76 -23.13 18.65 11.69
N GLN A 77 -22.63 17.97 10.66
CA GLN A 77 -21.99 16.66 10.86
C GLN A 77 -20.53 16.82 11.29
N ASN A 78 -20.19 16.22 12.43
CA ASN A 78 -18.79 16.08 12.86
C ASN A 78 -18.12 14.96 12.06
N PRO A 79 -16.78 14.99 11.93
CA PRO A 79 -16.07 13.86 11.32
C PRO A 79 -16.46 12.56 12.01
N GLU A 80 -16.79 11.55 11.23
CA GLU A 80 -17.25 10.27 11.73
C GLU A 80 -16.07 9.31 11.96
N LYS A 81 -16.01 8.73 13.16
CA LYS A 81 -15.07 7.66 13.46
C LYS A 81 -15.59 6.36 12.84
N ILE A 82 -14.80 5.78 11.95
CA ILE A 82 -15.11 4.47 11.38
C ILE A 82 -14.96 3.41 12.46
N GLN A 83 -16.01 2.60 12.67
CA GLN A 83 -16.09 1.59 13.74
C GLN A 83 -15.39 0.27 13.37
N ILE A 84 -14.78 0.17 12.21
CA ILE A 84 -13.98 -0.99 11.78
C ILE A 84 -12.59 -0.85 12.40
N GLU A 85 -12.12 -1.90 13.05
CA GLU A 85 -10.79 -1.96 13.67
C GLU A 85 -9.75 -2.61 12.73
N ASN A 86 -8.47 -2.39 13.03
CA ASN A 86 -7.36 -3.04 12.32
C ASN A 86 -7.31 -2.73 10.83
N ILE A 87 -7.59 -1.49 10.47
CA ILE A 87 -7.60 -1.06 9.07
C ILE A 87 -6.18 -1.04 8.51
N GLN A 88 -5.97 -1.77 7.41
CA GLN A 88 -4.70 -1.81 6.69
C GLN A 88 -4.65 -0.77 5.58
N LYS A 89 -5.72 -0.66 4.79
CA LYS A 89 -5.82 0.20 3.61
C LYS A 89 -7.24 0.73 3.46
N VAL A 90 -7.36 1.96 2.99
CA VAL A 90 -8.62 2.58 2.62
C VAL A 90 -8.59 3.04 1.17
N THR A 91 -9.73 3.04 0.50
CA THR A 91 -9.88 3.62 -0.83
C THR A 91 -11.25 4.26 -0.96
N VAL A 92 -11.30 5.42 -1.62
CA VAL A 92 -12.50 6.22 -1.79
C VAL A 92 -12.69 6.49 -3.27
N GLY A 93 -13.83 6.11 -3.82
CA GLY A 93 -14.24 6.40 -5.17
C GLY A 93 -15.07 7.68 -5.28
N TYR A 94 -15.84 7.81 -6.36
CA TYR A 94 -16.79 8.92 -6.51
C TYR A 94 -18.00 8.73 -5.58
N SER A 95 -18.62 7.55 -5.60
CA SER A 95 -19.81 7.20 -4.82
C SER A 95 -19.64 5.94 -3.96
N ASN A 96 -18.42 5.52 -3.68
CA ASN A 96 -18.13 4.34 -2.88
C ASN A 96 -16.90 4.53 -2.00
N GLU A 97 -16.83 3.72 -0.97
CA GLU A 97 -15.69 3.62 -0.06
C GLU A 97 -15.41 2.16 0.26
N ALA A 98 -14.14 1.82 0.39
CA ALA A 98 -13.76 0.47 0.76
C ALA A 98 -12.60 0.46 1.77
N ILE A 99 -12.65 -0.50 2.68
CA ILE A 99 -11.76 -0.68 3.81
C ILE A 99 -11.28 -2.11 3.83
N LEU A 100 -9.96 -2.28 3.73
CA LEU A 100 -9.29 -3.56 3.89
C LEU A 100 -8.71 -3.63 5.31
N THR A 101 -9.05 -4.69 6.03
CA THR A 101 -8.44 -4.96 7.33
C THR A 101 -7.18 -5.81 7.20
N ILE A 102 -6.36 -5.83 8.25
CA ILE A 102 -5.12 -6.62 8.29
C ILE A 102 -5.40 -8.13 8.17
N GLU A 103 -6.58 -8.57 8.64
CA GLU A 103 -7.02 -9.96 8.51
C GLU A 103 -7.42 -10.34 7.07
N GLY A 104 -7.43 -9.37 6.14
CA GLY A 104 -7.84 -9.58 4.77
C GLY A 104 -9.36 -9.53 4.55
N ASN A 105 -10.12 -8.96 5.51
CA ASN A 105 -11.54 -8.70 5.31
C ASN A 105 -11.74 -7.37 4.56
N LEU A 106 -12.61 -7.38 3.57
CA LEU A 106 -13.02 -6.20 2.82
C LEU A 106 -14.41 -5.76 3.26
N PHE A 107 -14.51 -4.51 3.68
CA PHE A 107 -15.77 -3.82 3.91
C PHE A 107 -15.92 -2.70 2.87
N ALA A 108 -17.13 -2.54 2.34
CA ALA A 108 -17.41 -1.45 1.42
C ALA A 108 -18.83 -0.91 1.59
N LYS A 109 -19.03 0.35 1.18
CA LYS A 109 -20.33 1.03 1.11
C LYS A 109 -20.44 1.84 -0.19
N GLY A 110 -21.65 2.23 -0.56
CA GLY A 110 -21.94 3.02 -1.75
C GLY A 110 -23.25 2.60 -2.41
N GLU A 111 -23.79 3.47 -3.28
CA GLU A 111 -25.11 3.27 -3.91
C GLU A 111 -25.21 2.01 -4.78
N ASP A 112 -24.12 1.63 -5.43
CA ASP A 112 -24.06 0.43 -6.27
C ASP A 112 -23.46 -0.79 -5.56
N ILE A 113 -23.11 -0.68 -4.27
CA ILE A 113 -22.50 -1.73 -3.47
C ILE A 113 -23.43 -2.28 -2.40
N ASN A 114 -23.99 -1.40 -1.57
CA ASN A 114 -24.98 -1.75 -0.55
C ASN A 114 -26.32 -1.08 -0.88
N LEU A 115 -27.19 -1.83 -1.56
CA LEU A 115 -28.47 -1.31 -2.05
C LEU A 115 -29.47 -1.02 -0.93
N ASP A 116 -29.40 -1.78 0.17
CA ASP A 116 -30.32 -1.63 1.29
C ASP A 116 -29.99 -0.39 2.12
N ASN A 117 -28.70 -0.10 2.32
CA ASN A 117 -28.23 1.07 3.05
C ASN A 117 -26.86 1.54 2.49
N PRO A 118 -26.84 2.45 1.51
CA PRO A 118 -25.61 2.91 0.86
C PRO A 118 -24.57 3.55 1.78
N ASN A 119 -24.99 4.02 2.97
CA ASN A 119 -24.13 4.68 3.94
C ASN A 119 -23.50 3.72 4.97
N GLU A 120 -23.80 2.42 4.88
CA GLU A 120 -23.32 1.42 5.83
C GLU A 120 -22.30 0.47 5.19
N PHE A 121 -21.17 0.26 5.86
CA PHE A 121 -20.16 -0.72 5.45
C PHE A 121 -20.67 -2.15 5.62
N ILE A 122 -20.68 -2.92 4.53
CA ILE A 122 -20.97 -4.37 4.55
C ILE A 122 -19.71 -5.18 4.27
N ASN A 123 -19.63 -6.39 4.80
CA ASN A 123 -18.49 -7.30 4.56
C ASN A 123 -18.60 -7.96 3.18
N ILE A 124 -17.85 -7.41 2.22
CA ILE A 124 -17.80 -7.87 0.83
C ILE A 124 -17.09 -9.21 0.69
N SER A 125 -16.04 -9.48 1.49
CA SER A 125 -15.30 -10.75 1.41
C SER A 125 -16.22 -11.95 1.64
N SER A 126 -17.21 -11.80 2.51
CA SER A 126 -18.17 -12.87 2.82
C SER A 126 -19.09 -13.22 1.65
N LEU A 127 -19.26 -12.33 0.67
CA LEU A 127 -20.10 -12.49 -0.52
C LEU A 127 -19.37 -13.22 -1.66
N ILE A 128 -18.06 -13.42 -1.57
CA ILE A 128 -17.29 -14.19 -2.55
C ILE A 128 -17.70 -15.67 -2.45
N GLU A 129 -18.14 -16.22 -3.59
CA GLU A 129 -18.66 -17.61 -3.63
C GLU A 129 -17.57 -18.64 -3.35
N ASP A 130 -16.36 -18.49 -3.94
CA ASP A 130 -15.21 -19.34 -3.62
C ASP A 130 -14.64 -18.94 -2.25
N THR A 131 -14.84 -19.81 -1.27
CA THR A 131 -14.39 -19.57 0.11
C THR A 131 -12.87 -19.46 0.25
N ASN A 132 -12.10 -20.04 -0.68
CA ASN A 132 -10.64 -19.93 -0.70
C ASN A 132 -10.17 -18.53 -1.09
N ASP A 133 -11.00 -17.75 -1.77
CA ASP A 133 -10.69 -16.39 -2.25
C ASP A 133 -11.11 -15.27 -1.29
N ARG A 134 -11.58 -15.60 -0.09
CA ARG A 134 -12.11 -14.60 0.86
C ARG A 134 -11.06 -13.77 1.59
N VAL A 135 -9.79 -14.13 1.49
CA VAL A 135 -8.69 -13.33 2.03
C VAL A 135 -8.23 -12.33 0.97
N ILE A 136 -8.52 -11.06 1.20
CA ILE A 136 -8.20 -9.97 0.28
C ILE A 136 -6.79 -9.44 0.59
N GLN A 137 -5.99 -9.29 -0.46
CA GLN A 137 -4.63 -8.77 -0.39
C GLN A 137 -4.55 -7.29 -0.72
N ASP A 138 -5.33 -6.83 -1.70
CA ASP A 138 -5.32 -5.43 -2.15
C ASP A 138 -6.68 -4.99 -2.67
N ILE A 139 -6.93 -3.67 -2.61
CA ILE A 139 -8.18 -3.03 -3.04
C ILE A 139 -7.91 -1.72 -3.77
N VAL A 140 -8.72 -1.40 -4.76
CA VAL A 140 -8.80 -0.08 -5.39
C VAL A 140 -10.25 0.28 -5.70
N SER A 141 -10.62 1.55 -5.59
CA SER A 141 -11.94 2.06 -5.99
C SER A 141 -11.89 2.67 -7.39
N GLY A 142 -12.94 2.42 -8.17
CA GLY A 142 -13.31 3.19 -9.34
C GLY A 142 -14.33 4.27 -8.98
N ASP A 143 -15.05 4.80 -9.99
CA ASP A 143 -16.14 5.77 -9.80
C ASP A 143 -17.21 5.21 -8.85
N SER A 144 -17.89 4.17 -9.26
CA SER A 144 -18.96 3.49 -8.50
C SER A 144 -18.70 1.99 -8.35
N SER A 145 -17.44 1.56 -8.46
CA SER A 145 -17.02 0.18 -8.38
C SER A 145 -15.86 0.00 -7.42
N VAL A 146 -15.77 -1.18 -6.81
CA VAL A 146 -14.62 -1.60 -6.01
C VAL A 146 -14.01 -2.85 -6.64
N TYR A 147 -12.69 -2.80 -6.83
CA TYR A 147 -11.90 -3.93 -7.32
C TYR A 147 -11.06 -4.48 -6.20
N LEU A 148 -10.93 -5.79 -6.14
CA LEU A 148 -10.19 -6.48 -5.10
C LEU A 148 -9.30 -7.57 -5.69
N LEU A 149 -8.15 -7.75 -5.09
CA LEU A 149 -7.19 -8.80 -5.38
C LEU A 149 -7.11 -9.75 -4.18
N THR A 150 -7.35 -11.03 -4.41
CA THR A 150 -7.27 -12.04 -3.36
C THR A 150 -5.83 -12.54 -3.17
N SER A 151 -5.56 -13.17 -2.02
CA SER A 151 -4.27 -13.81 -1.75
C SER A 151 -3.93 -14.94 -2.75
N ASN A 152 -4.93 -15.49 -3.44
CA ASN A 152 -4.76 -16.48 -4.52
C ASN A 152 -4.55 -15.84 -5.90
N GLN A 153 -4.26 -14.53 -5.95
CA GLN A 153 -4.05 -13.80 -7.20
C GLN A 153 -5.27 -13.79 -8.15
N ASN A 154 -6.47 -13.83 -7.61
CA ASN A 154 -7.70 -13.67 -8.36
C ASN A 154 -8.24 -12.26 -8.17
N ALA A 155 -8.55 -11.56 -9.27
CA ALA A 155 -9.15 -10.22 -9.27
C ALA A 155 -10.66 -10.33 -9.43
N TYR A 156 -11.39 -9.59 -8.58
CA TYR A 156 -12.84 -9.48 -8.61
C TYR A 156 -13.26 -8.02 -8.70
N GLY A 157 -14.46 -7.78 -9.20
CA GLY A 157 -15.10 -6.46 -9.22
C GLY A 157 -16.53 -6.53 -8.65
N ILE A 158 -16.97 -5.45 -7.99
CA ILE A 158 -18.32 -5.26 -7.47
C ILE A 158 -18.76 -3.79 -7.65
N GLY A 159 -20.03 -3.57 -7.80
CA GLY A 159 -20.65 -2.25 -7.99
C GLY A 159 -21.11 -2.00 -9.41
N SER A 160 -20.98 -0.78 -9.89
CA SER A 160 -21.36 -0.39 -11.24
C SER A 160 -20.72 -1.26 -12.33
N ASN A 161 -21.44 -1.46 -13.41
CA ASN A 161 -20.96 -2.08 -14.64
C ASN A 161 -21.58 -1.38 -15.87
N TYR A 162 -21.89 -0.10 -15.72
CA TYR A 162 -22.58 0.65 -16.75
C TYR A 162 -21.77 0.77 -18.04
N TYR A 163 -20.45 0.90 -17.87
CA TYR A 163 -19.47 0.94 -18.95
C TYR A 163 -18.64 -0.35 -19.07
N ALA A 164 -19.17 -1.47 -18.53
CA ALA A 164 -18.49 -2.77 -18.53
C ALA A 164 -17.15 -2.78 -17.76
N GLU A 165 -17.00 -1.91 -16.79
CA GLU A 165 -15.82 -1.78 -15.93
C GLU A 165 -15.55 -3.03 -15.10
N ASN A 166 -16.55 -3.89 -14.89
CA ASN A 166 -16.42 -5.20 -14.27
C ASN A 166 -16.27 -6.35 -15.29
N SER A 167 -16.01 -6.03 -16.56
CA SER A 167 -15.78 -7.01 -17.64
C SER A 167 -16.95 -7.96 -17.95
N PHE A 168 -18.17 -7.55 -17.69
CA PHE A 168 -19.38 -8.30 -18.00
C PHE A 168 -20.22 -7.63 -19.09
N ASP A 169 -21.12 -8.43 -19.66
CA ASP A 169 -22.10 -7.94 -20.64
C ASP A 169 -23.03 -6.89 -19.97
N SER A 170 -22.67 -5.62 -20.13
CA SER A 170 -23.39 -4.48 -19.54
C SER A 170 -24.80 -4.29 -20.09
N GLU A 171 -25.15 -4.90 -21.23
CA GLU A 171 -26.52 -4.90 -21.73
C GLU A 171 -27.45 -5.69 -20.81
N LYS A 172 -26.88 -6.74 -20.16
CA LYS A 172 -27.64 -7.62 -19.26
C LYS A 172 -27.48 -7.27 -17.78
N LEU A 173 -26.30 -6.79 -17.38
CA LEU A 173 -25.97 -6.56 -15.99
C LEU A 173 -25.29 -5.21 -15.81
N LYS A 174 -26.07 -4.18 -15.42
CA LYS A 174 -25.55 -2.81 -15.23
C LYS A 174 -24.86 -2.60 -13.88
N LYS A 175 -25.04 -3.50 -12.92
CA LYS A 175 -24.33 -3.51 -11.64
C LYS A 175 -24.26 -4.93 -11.09
N THR A 176 -23.32 -5.14 -10.19
CA THR A 176 -23.08 -6.42 -9.53
C THR A 176 -23.30 -6.27 -8.03
N GLU A 177 -24.17 -7.11 -7.46
CA GLU A 177 -24.47 -7.13 -6.02
C GLU A 177 -23.51 -8.02 -5.23
N LYS A 178 -22.70 -8.81 -5.93
CA LYS A 178 -21.66 -9.68 -5.38
C LYS A 178 -20.37 -9.52 -6.18
N PRO A 179 -19.21 -9.74 -5.54
CA PRO A 179 -17.95 -9.76 -6.25
C PRO A 179 -17.96 -10.81 -7.36
N ILE A 180 -17.63 -10.41 -8.57
CA ILE A 180 -17.55 -11.29 -9.73
C ILE A 180 -16.09 -11.43 -10.16
N LEU A 181 -15.66 -12.69 -10.40
CA LEU A 181 -14.31 -12.99 -10.85
C LEU A 181 -14.07 -12.40 -12.24
N MET A 182 -13.11 -11.50 -12.34
CA MET A 182 -12.69 -10.85 -13.59
C MET A 182 -11.55 -11.61 -14.25
N MET A 183 -10.50 -11.95 -13.49
CA MET A 183 -9.29 -12.58 -14.00
C MET A 183 -8.55 -13.35 -12.90
N LYS A 184 -7.89 -14.46 -13.29
CA LYS A 184 -6.95 -15.22 -12.45
C LYS A 184 -5.50 -14.85 -12.76
N ASN A 185 -4.57 -15.20 -11.83
CA ASN A 185 -3.14 -14.95 -11.95
C ASN A 185 -2.80 -13.46 -12.10
N VAL A 186 -3.51 -12.61 -11.36
CA VAL A 186 -3.31 -11.17 -11.32
C VAL A 186 -2.32 -10.83 -10.21
N SER A 187 -1.31 -10.05 -10.53
CA SER A 187 -0.30 -9.57 -9.57
C SER A 187 -0.62 -8.18 -9.02
N LYS A 188 -1.28 -7.31 -9.81
CA LYS A 188 -1.69 -5.95 -9.41
C LYS A 188 -2.99 -5.54 -10.08
N ILE A 189 -3.75 -4.71 -9.36
CA ILE A 189 -4.98 -4.07 -9.85
C ILE A 189 -4.79 -2.55 -9.79
N PHE A 190 -5.28 -1.83 -10.80
CA PHE A 190 -5.18 -0.38 -10.85
C PHE A 190 -6.50 0.22 -11.34
N SER A 191 -6.93 1.25 -10.66
CA SER A 191 -8.08 2.08 -11.00
C SER A 191 -7.88 3.48 -10.40
N GLY A 192 -8.86 4.33 -10.43
CA GLY A 192 -8.79 5.66 -9.83
C GLY A 192 -10.15 6.11 -9.34
N ASN A 193 -10.15 7.02 -8.39
CA ASN A 193 -11.32 7.48 -7.64
C ASN A 193 -12.52 7.91 -8.50
N ASN A 194 -12.31 8.20 -9.77
CA ASN A 194 -13.34 8.67 -10.70
C ASN A 194 -13.22 7.97 -12.05
N SER A 195 -12.66 6.76 -12.07
CA SER A 195 -12.51 6.00 -13.31
C SER A 195 -13.61 4.96 -13.47
N GLU A 196 -14.20 4.92 -14.65
CA GLU A 196 -15.16 3.90 -15.08
C GLU A 196 -14.43 2.80 -15.87
N TYR A 197 -13.22 2.45 -15.44
CA TYR A 197 -12.35 1.45 -16.07
C TYR A 197 -11.28 0.95 -15.11
N VAL A 198 -10.68 -0.17 -15.46
CA VAL A 198 -9.68 -0.86 -14.63
C VAL A 198 -8.55 -1.42 -15.46
N PHE A 199 -7.36 -1.50 -14.85
CA PHE A 199 -6.22 -2.24 -15.39
C PHE A 199 -5.86 -3.39 -14.45
N LEU A 200 -5.56 -4.56 -15.05
CA LEU A 200 -5.13 -5.77 -14.35
C LEU A 200 -3.77 -6.20 -14.93
N LEU A 201 -2.75 -6.24 -14.10
CA LEU A 201 -1.43 -6.76 -14.46
C LEU A 201 -1.33 -8.21 -13.99
N ASN A 202 -1.07 -9.13 -14.91
CA ASN A 202 -0.89 -10.52 -14.53
C ASN A 202 0.55 -10.84 -14.07
N SER A 203 0.77 -12.05 -13.57
CA SER A 203 2.09 -12.49 -13.12
C SER A 203 3.13 -12.59 -14.25
N ASN A 204 2.71 -12.60 -15.50
CA ASN A 204 3.58 -12.58 -16.69
C ASN A 204 3.91 -11.15 -17.16
N GLN A 205 3.60 -10.13 -16.38
CA GLN A 205 3.75 -8.70 -16.74
C GLN A 205 2.93 -8.29 -17.98
N GLU A 206 1.82 -8.97 -18.24
CA GLU A 206 0.89 -8.60 -19.29
C GLU A 206 -0.24 -7.74 -18.69
N LEU A 207 -0.50 -6.60 -19.32
CA LEU A 207 -1.50 -5.63 -18.87
C LEU A 207 -2.81 -5.79 -19.64
N PHE A 208 -3.91 -5.91 -18.91
CA PHE A 208 -5.26 -6.04 -19.44
C PHE A 208 -6.13 -4.89 -18.92
N THR A 209 -7.13 -4.50 -19.68
CA THR A 209 -8.04 -3.40 -19.33
C THR A 209 -9.45 -3.64 -19.89
N CYS A 210 -10.45 -3.03 -19.23
CA CYS A 210 -11.82 -2.94 -19.72
C CYS A 210 -12.50 -1.69 -19.16
N GLY A 211 -13.65 -1.31 -19.71
CA GLY A 211 -14.42 -0.16 -19.29
C GLY A 211 -14.50 0.95 -20.34
N TYR A 212 -14.74 2.17 -19.86
CA TYR A 212 -14.93 3.37 -20.68
C TYR A 212 -13.65 3.79 -21.41
N ASN A 213 -13.71 4.03 -22.73
CA ASN A 213 -12.55 4.37 -23.56
C ASN A 213 -12.82 5.46 -24.60
N TYR A 214 -13.74 6.37 -24.33
CA TYR A 214 -14.13 7.38 -25.32
C TYR A 214 -12.99 8.32 -25.73
N TYR A 215 -12.08 8.60 -24.81
CA TYR A 215 -10.92 9.49 -25.01
C TYR A 215 -9.61 8.72 -25.23
N GLY A 216 -9.63 7.38 -25.27
CA GLY A 216 -8.44 6.55 -25.41
C GLY A 216 -7.71 6.28 -24.08
N GLN A 217 -8.36 6.50 -22.93
CA GLN A 217 -7.78 6.35 -21.61
C GLN A 217 -7.35 4.92 -21.24
N LEU A 218 -7.73 3.93 -22.05
CA LEU A 218 -7.27 2.55 -21.90
C LEU A 218 -5.97 2.23 -22.63
N GLY A 219 -5.47 3.14 -23.49
CA GLY A 219 -4.21 2.94 -24.22
C GLY A 219 -4.24 1.81 -25.26
N LEU A 220 -5.40 1.46 -25.81
CA LEU A 220 -5.60 0.33 -26.74
C LEU A 220 -5.32 0.67 -28.22
N GLY A 221 -4.87 1.87 -28.51
CA GLY A 221 -4.63 2.37 -29.86
C GLY A 221 -5.83 3.06 -30.50
N GLU A 222 -5.56 3.80 -31.57
CA GLU A 222 -6.56 4.64 -32.25
C GLU A 222 -7.71 3.84 -32.87
N SER A 223 -7.48 2.60 -33.24
CA SER A 223 -8.51 1.71 -33.80
C SER A 223 -9.65 1.39 -32.82
N ARG A 224 -9.41 1.56 -31.51
CA ARG A 224 -10.36 1.31 -30.43
C ARG A 224 -10.88 2.60 -29.79
N ARG A 225 -10.67 3.75 -30.43
CA ARG A 225 -11.14 5.05 -29.96
C ARG A 225 -12.68 5.10 -29.89
N ARG A 226 -13.21 5.83 -28.87
CA ARG A 226 -14.64 6.06 -28.68
C ARG A 226 -15.48 4.79 -28.48
N GLU A 227 -14.86 3.72 -28.00
CA GLU A 227 -15.52 2.46 -27.69
C GLU A 227 -15.64 2.26 -26.18
N THR A 228 -16.65 1.53 -25.74
CA THR A 228 -16.66 0.87 -24.45
C THR A 228 -16.09 -0.52 -24.61
N ILE A 229 -15.13 -0.89 -23.77
CA ILE A 229 -14.42 -2.18 -23.87
C ILE A 229 -15.08 -3.18 -22.91
N TYR A 230 -15.94 -4.01 -23.44
CA TYR A 230 -16.81 -4.93 -22.68
C TYR A 230 -16.10 -6.13 -22.07
N LYS A 231 -14.91 -6.48 -22.58
CA LYS A 231 -14.13 -7.63 -22.11
C LYS A 231 -12.69 -7.23 -21.86
N LEU A 232 -12.09 -7.82 -20.84
CA LEU A 232 -10.66 -7.66 -20.59
C LEU A 232 -9.85 -7.85 -21.87
N THR A 233 -9.21 -6.79 -22.30
CA THR A 233 -8.44 -6.72 -23.56
C THR A 233 -6.98 -6.44 -23.20
N LYS A 234 -6.07 -7.25 -23.74
CA LYS A 234 -4.62 -7.08 -23.55
C LYS A 234 -4.13 -5.86 -24.31
N ILE A 235 -3.36 -5.02 -23.63
CA ILE A 235 -2.66 -3.88 -24.25
C ILE A 235 -1.41 -4.39 -24.95
N GLN A 236 -1.25 -4.06 -26.23
CA GLN A 236 -0.15 -4.57 -27.05
C GLN A 236 1.09 -3.67 -27.01
N ASN A 237 0.89 -2.35 -27.04
CA ASN A 237 1.96 -1.36 -27.16
C ASN A 237 2.26 -0.72 -25.78
N ILE A 238 2.84 -1.52 -24.86
CA ILE A 238 3.31 -1.01 -23.57
C ILE A 238 4.74 -0.49 -23.75
N PRO A 239 5.08 0.71 -23.22
CA PRO A 239 6.45 1.20 -23.18
C PRO A 239 7.39 0.18 -22.51
N LYS A 240 8.65 0.12 -22.96
CA LYS A 240 9.64 -0.81 -22.41
C LYS A 240 9.99 -0.44 -20.96
N GLY A 241 10.17 -1.44 -20.10
CA GLY A 241 10.53 -1.32 -18.71
C GLY A 241 9.52 -2.00 -17.78
N LYS A 242 9.76 -1.94 -16.50
CA LYS A 242 8.90 -2.52 -15.46
C LYS A 242 7.77 -1.54 -15.11
N ILE A 243 6.53 -1.98 -15.18
CA ILE A 243 5.38 -1.20 -14.70
C ILE A 243 5.44 -1.14 -13.17
N ILE A 244 5.69 0.05 -12.64
CA ILE A 244 5.72 0.29 -11.18
C ILE A 244 4.32 0.56 -10.66
N ASP A 245 3.60 1.50 -11.30
CA ASP A 245 2.25 1.89 -10.90
C ASP A 245 1.44 2.42 -12.09
N ILE A 246 0.11 2.38 -11.98
CA ILE A 246 -0.83 3.04 -12.89
C ILE A 246 -1.87 3.75 -12.06
N GLN A 247 -2.03 5.04 -12.29
CA GLN A 247 -3.07 5.87 -11.67
C GLN A 247 -4.04 6.35 -12.74
N CYS A 248 -5.33 6.31 -12.42
CA CYS A 248 -6.41 6.62 -13.34
C CYS A 248 -7.14 7.89 -12.92
N GLY A 249 -7.31 8.83 -13.85
CA GLY A 249 -8.29 9.91 -13.70
C GLY A 249 -9.62 9.52 -14.36
N SER A 250 -10.56 10.45 -14.49
CA SER A 250 -11.86 10.18 -15.12
C SER A 250 -11.72 9.78 -16.59
N ILE A 251 -10.86 10.44 -17.33
CA ILE A 251 -10.74 10.30 -18.79
C ILE A 251 -9.29 10.27 -19.29
N TYR A 252 -8.35 9.93 -18.43
CA TYR A 252 -6.93 9.76 -18.75
C TYR A 252 -6.28 8.79 -17.76
N SER A 253 -5.19 8.18 -18.15
CA SER A 253 -4.40 7.28 -17.31
C SER A 253 -2.92 7.64 -17.36
N ILE A 254 -2.22 7.46 -16.26
CA ILE A 254 -0.78 7.68 -16.16
C ILE A 254 -0.12 6.41 -15.65
N MET A 255 0.91 5.97 -16.35
CA MET A 255 1.71 4.78 -16.03
C MET A 255 3.12 5.21 -15.66
N LEU A 256 3.60 4.75 -14.51
CA LEU A 256 4.99 4.89 -14.08
C LEU A 256 5.78 3.64 -14.49
N ILE A 257 6.79 3.85 -15.31
CA ILE A 257 7.70 2.77 -15.76
C ILE A 257 9.10 3.05 -15.22
N GLU A 258 9.74 2.01 -14.74
CA GLU A 258 11.15 2.00 -14.39
C GLU A 258 11.95 1.38 -15.53
N ASP A 259 12.96 2.11 -16.02
CA ASP A 259 13.82 1.65 -17.09
C ASP A 259 14.74 0.53 -16.56
N GLU A 260 14.96 -0.53 -17.38
CA GLU A 260 15.78 -1.70 -17.00
C GLU A 260 17.30 -1.47 -17.17
N ASN A 261 17.74 -0.23 -17.47
CA ASN A 261 19.14 0.10 -17.65
C ASN A 261 19.91 0.17 -16.31
N GLU A 262 21.26 0.20 -16.39
CA GLU A 262 22.18 0.23 -15.21
C GLU A 262 21.91 1.37 -14.20
N ASN A 263 21.18 2.40 -14.60
CA ASN A 263 20.71 3.50 -13.75
C ASN A 263 19.18 3.62 -13.91
N PRO A 264 18.39 2.85 -13.13
CA PRO A 264 16.95 2.80 -13.32
C PRO A 264 16.32 4.17 -13.12
N LYS A 265 15.84 4.76 -14.21
CA LYS A 265 15.12 6.02 -14.19
C LYS A 265 13.64 5.75 -14.36
N ARG A 266 12.83 6.38 -13.51
CA ARG A 266 11.38 6.31 -13.60
C ARG A 266 10.86 7.34 -14.60
N LYS A 267 9.98 6.91 -15.49
CA LYS A 267 9.35 7.74 -16.51
C LYS A 267 7.84 7.62 -16.44
N LEU A 268 7.15 8.70 -16.72
CA LEU A 268 5.71 8.74 -16.81
C LEU A 268 5.26 8.68 -18.26
N TYR A 269 4.28 7.83 -18.51
CA TYR A 269 3.57 7.70 -19.77
C TYR A 269 2.09 7.93 -19.53
N SER A 270 1.42 8.54 -20.47
CA SER A 270 0.00 8.87 -20.34
C SER A 270 -0.77 8.55 -21.60
N CYS A 271 -2.05 8.24 -21.44
CA CYS A 271 -3.03 8.14 -22.51
C CYS A 271 -4.35 8.80 -22.08
N GLY A 272 -5.24 9.08 -23.04
CA GLY A 272 -6.53 9.72 -22.79
C GLY A 272 -6.61 11.17 -23.26
N ASN A 273 -7.42 11.97 -22.56
CA ASN A 273 -7.77 13.33 -22.95
C ASN A 273 -6.55 14.28 -22.88
N TYR A 274 -6.29 15.00 -23.98
CA TYR A 274 -5.12 15.89 -24.13
C TYR A 274 -5.06 17.05 -23.12
N GLN A 275 -6.19 17.48 -22.57
CA GLN A 275 -6.22 18.59 -21.62
C GLN A 275 -5.69 18.18 -20.22
N TYR A 276 -5.67 16.88 -19.93
CA TYR A 276 -5.41 16.36 -18.58
C TYR A 276 -4.28 15.32 -18.52
N ASN A 277 -3.78 14.87 -19.68
CA ASN A 277 -2.81 13.79 -19.74
C ASN A 277 -1.34 14.23 -19.64
N GLY A 278 -1.08 15.55 -19.59
CA GLY A 278 0.28 16.10 -19.42
C GLY A 278 1.19 15.98 -20.65
N VAL A 279 0.69 15.45 -21.77
CA VAL A 279 1.42 15.35 -23.02
C VAL A 279 1.24 16.64 -23.81
N ASP A 280 2.33 17.25 -24.26
CA ASP A 280 2.30 18.49 -25.06
C ASP A 280 1.81 18.23 -26.50
N LYS A 281 0.50 17.94 -26.62
CA LYS A 281 -0.20 17.72 -27.87
C LYS A 281 -1.63 18.25 -27.76
N ASN A 282 -2.16 18.77 -28.87
CA ASN A 282 -3.55 19.26 -28.92
C ASN A 282 -4.57 18.19 -29.36
N GLU A 283 -4.25 16.92 -29.14
CA GLU A 283 -5.11 15.78 -29.50
C GLU A 283 -4.97 14.64 -28.49
N HIS A 284 -6.02 13.81 -28.37
CA HIS A 284 -6.03 12.69 -27.44
C HIS A 284 -4.90 11.69 -27.71
N SER A 285 -4.32 11.13 -26.66
CA SER A 285 -3.35 10.05 -26.76
C SER A 285 -4.07 8.71 -26.60
N TYR A 286 -4.16 7.94 -27.68
CA TYR A 286 -4.82 6.63 -27.69
C TYR A 286 -3.89 5.48 -27.26
N GLU A 287 -2.61 5.76 -27.13
CA GLU A 287 -1.57 4.86 -26.62
C GLU A 287 -0.77 5.58 -25.54
N PHE A 288 -0.11 4.82 -24.66
CA PHE A 288 0.74 5.39 -23.62
C PHE A 288 1.92 6.15 -24.24
N THR A 289 1.89 7.47 -24.14
CA THR A 289 2.86 8.42 -24.68
C THR A 289 3.66 9.04 -23.54
N GLU A 290 5.00 9.13 -23.67
CA GLU A 290 5.88 9.68 -22.64
C GLU A 290 5.53 11.15 -22.34
N ILE A 291 5.37 11.47 -21.05
CA ILE A 291 5.24 12.85 -20.56
C ILE A 291 6.63 13.43 -20.45
N LYS A 292 7.01 14.31 -21.39
CA LYS A 292 8.32 14.96 -21.42
C LYS A 292 8.26 16.30 -20.71
N SER A 293 9.19 16.53 -19.79
CA SER A 293 9.32 17.82 -19.11
C SER A 293 10.72 17.99 -18.55
N SER A 294 11.32 19.15 -18.79
CA SER A 294 12.62 19.54 -18.18
C SER A 294 12.59 19.55 -16.65
N LEU A 295 11.40 19.54 -16.05
CA LEU A 295 11.24 19.53 -14.60
C LEU A 295 11.69 18.24 -13.94
N PHE A 296 11.68 17.09 -14.66
CA PHE A 296 12.10 15.77 -14.17
C PHE A 296 13.03 15.02 -15.16
N GLU A 297 13.60 15.71 -16.15
CA GLU A 297 14.61 15.13 -17.06
C GLU A 297 16.01 15.10 -16.44
N ASN A 298 16.24 15.77 -15.31
CA ASN A 298 17.54 15.74 -14.64
C ASN A 298 17.87 14.31 -14.19
N GLU A 299 19.07 13.84 -14.53
CA GLU A 299 19.53 12.46 -14.23
C GLU A 299 19.51 12.13 -12.73
N ASN A 300 19.67 13.15 -11.88
CA ASN A 300 19.67 13.00 -10.41
C ASN A 300 18.29 13.24 -9.77
N ASP A 301 17.23 13.43 -10.55
CA ASP A 301 15.88 13.66 -10.01
C ASP A 301 14.96 12.50 -10.43
N ASN A 302 14.44 11.77 -9.46
CA ASN A 302 13.58 10.62 -9.70
C ASN A 302 12.15 10.90 -9.22
N ILE A 303 11.17 10.26 -9.81
CA ILE A 303 9.78 10.34 -9.39
C ILE A 303 9.61 9.43 -8.17
N LEU A 304 9.21 10.02 -7.03
CA LEU A 304 8.97 9.29 -5.78
C LEU A 304 7.54 8.82 -5.69
N ASP A 305 6.60 9.74 -5.94
CA ASP A 305 5.18 9.49 -5.82
C ASP A 305 4.39 10.31 -6.86
N PHE A 306 3.21 9.84 -7.25
CA PHE A 306 2.28 10.61 -8.07
C PHE A 306 0.85 10.17 -7.78
N SER A 307 -0.10 11.07 -7.97
CA SER A 307 -1.51 10.78 -7.78
C SER A 307 -2.37 11.49 -8.81
N CYS A 308 -3.32 10.75 -9.39
CA CYS A 308 -4.31 11.28 -10.31
C CYS A 308 -5.62 11.56 -9.57
N GLY A 309 -6.13 12.78 -9.71
CA GLY A 309 -7.50 13.13 -9.36
C GLY A 309 -8.44 12.95 -10.54
N GLY A 310 -9.67 13.48 -10.45
CA GLY A 310 -10.62 13.38 -11.56
C GLY A 310 -10.04 13.93 -12.88
N TYR A 311 -9.44 15.12 -12.82
CA TYR A 311 -8.94 15.83 -13.99
C TYR A 311 -7.56 16.45 -13.82
N HIS A 312 -6.83 16.13 -12.73
CA HIS A 312 -5.52 16.69 -12.45
C HIS A 312 -4.57 15.64 -11.92
N THR A 313 -3.29 15.91 -12.06
CA THR A 313 -2.21 15.04 -11.57
C THR A 313 -1.19 15.85 -10.79
N LEU A 314 -0.72 15.29 -9.69
CA LEU A 314 0.43 15.77 -8.93
C LEU A 314 1.53 14.72 -8.94
N ILE A 315 2.79 15.19 -8.95
CA ILE A 315 4.00 14.36 -8.97
C ILE A 315 4.96 14.93 -7.91
N LEU A 316 5.54 14.06 -7.10
CA LEU A 316 6.60 14.39 -6.14
C LEU A 316 7.92 13.81 -6.62
N THR A 317 8.98 14.61 -6.63
CA THR A 317 10.30 14.16 -7.05
C THR A 317 11.30 14.10 -5.89
N SER A 318 12.38 13.35 -6.06
CA SER A 318 13.45 13.18 -5.06
C SER A 318 14.16 14.50 -4.70
N ASN A 319 14.13 15.50 -5.59
CA ASN A 319 14.64 16.85 -5.32
C ASN A 319 13.59 17.78 -4.69
N SER A 320 12.59 17.22 -4.02
CA SER A 320 11.55 17.97 -3.29
C SER A 320 10.72 18.92 -4.16
N LYS A 321 10.58 18.63 -5.45
CA LYS A 321 9.68 19.38 -6.32
C LYS A 321 8.29 18.74 -6.28
N LEU A 322 7.27 19.59 -6.13
CA LEU A 322 5.89 19.23 -6.45
C LEU A 322 5.57 19.76 -7.84
N ILE A 323 5.12 18.89 -8.73
CA ILE A 323 4.80 19.21 -10.12
C ILE A 323 3.34 18.85 -10.34
N GLY A 324 2.62 19.65 -11.12
CA GLY A 324 1.21 19.38 -11.39
C GLY A 324 0.81 19.76 -12.81
N PHE A 325 -0.26 19.14 -13.30
CA PHE A 325 -0.92 19.46 -14.56
C PHE A 325 -2.38 18.98 -14.58
N GLY A 326 -3.14 19.45 -15.55
CA GLY A 326 -4.55 19.12 -15.72
C GLY A 326 -5.48 20.25 -15.30
N GLY A 327 -6.67 19.87 -14.80
CA GLY A 327 -7.71 20.77 -14.35
C GLY A 327 -7.34 21.54 -13.07
N ASN A 328 -7.73 22.80 -13.00
CA ASN A 328 -7.45 23.67 -11.86
C ASN A 328 -8.62 24.59 -11.52
N ASP A 329 -9.80 24.35 -12.03
CA ASP A 329 -10.98 25.21 -11.84
C ASP A 329 -11.33 25.43 -10.36
N CYS A 330 -10.91 24.53 -9.49
CA CYS A 330 -11.10 24.59 -8.05
C CYS A 330 -9.81 24.95 -7.26
N GLY A 331 -8.68 25.15 -7.96
CA GLY A 331 -7.38 25.40 -7.34
C GLY A 331 -6.65 24.12 -6.90
N GLN A 332 -7.07 22.95 -7.41
CA GLN A 332 -6.55 21.63 -7.04
C GLN A 332 -5.09 21.40 -7.45
N LEU A 333 -4.50 22.21 -8.31
CA LEU A 333 -3.07 22.22 -8.60
C LEU A 333 -2.26 23.06 -7.59
N GLY A 334 -2.90 23.98 -6.84
CA GLY A 334 -2.20 24.80 -5.86
C GLY A 334 -1.32 25.91 -6.44
N THR A 335 -1.52 26.30 -7.69
CA THR A 335 -0.71 27.31 -8.43
C THR A 335 -0.91 28.75 -7.94
N GLY A 336 -1.97 29.01 -7.19
CA GLY A 336 -2.38 30.35 -6.75
C GLY A 336 -3.47 30.98 -7.60
N ASP A 337 -3.84 30.34 -8.71
CA ASP A 337 -4.94 30.72 -9.61
C ASP A 337 -5.91 29.54 -9.81
N ILE A 338 -6.72 29.60 -10.84
CA ILE A 338 -7.69 28.54 -11.23
C ILE A 338 -7.56 28.18 -12.72
N ASN A 339 -6.38 28.41 -13.31
CA ASN A 339 -6.14 28.12 -14.72
C ASN A 339 -5.67 26.68 -14.89
N ASN A 340 -6.29 25.96 -15.82
CA ASN A 340 -5.88 24.62 -16.19
C ASN A 340 -4.47 24.63 -16.82
N GLN A 341 -3.72 23.57 -16.58
CA GLN A 341 -2.36 23.40 -17.06
C GLN A 341 -2.25 22.10 -17.87
N SER A 342 -2.24 22.17 -19.19
CA SER A 342 -2.18 20.96 -20.05
C SER A 342 -0.80 20.27 -20.04
N ILE A 343 0.25 20.96 -19.56
CA ILE A 343 1.62 20.45 -19.44
C ILE A 343 2.12 20.57 -17.99
N PRO A 344 3.11 19.77 -17.59
CA PRO A 344 3.68 19.82 -16.25
C PRO A 344 4.27 21.19 -15.89
N ILE A 345 3.88 21.71 -14.72
CA ILE A 345 4.43 22.94 -14.13
C ILE A 345 4.87 22.67 -12.68
N GLN A 346 5.87 23.41 -12.22
CA GLN A 346 6.29 23.32 -10.81
C GLN A 346 5.36 24.17 -9.93
N ILE A 347 4.97 23.57 -8.80
CA ILE A 347 4.09 24.20 -7.80
C ILE A 347 4.96 24.70 -6.65
N GLU A 348 4.76 25.98 -6.27
CA GLU A 348 5.44 26.58 -5.13
C GLU A 348 4.87 26.03 -3.81
N LEU A 349 5.67 25.30 -3.07
CA LEU A 349 5.32 24.85 -1.73
C LEU A 349 5.63 25.95 -0.70
N PRO A 350 4.78 26.15 0.33
CA PRO A 350 5.14 26.98 1.46
C PRO A 350 6.45 26.42 2.06
N LYS A 351 7.23 27.27 2.75
CA LYS A 351 8.46 26.82 3.43
C LYS A 351 8.10 25.74 4.46
N LEU A 352 7.96 24.53 3.97
CA LEU A 352 7.89 23.34 4.81
C LEU A 352 9.28 23.11 5.38
N ARG A 353 9.34 22.78 6.63
CA ARG A 353 10.48 22.07 7.15
C ARG A 353 10.37 20.65 6.60
N PHE A 354 10.83 20.42 5.36
CA PHE A 354 11.15 19.06 4.92
C PHE A 354 12.27 18.55 5.83
N ASN A 355 11.90 18.38 7.12
CA ASN A 355 12.77 17.78 8.09
C ASN A 355 12.77 16.29 7.76
N GLU A 356 13.90 15.84 7.28
CA GLU A 356 14.19 14.43 7.16
C GLU A 356 13.64 13.77 5.91
N ASN A 357 13.62 12.96 5.31
CA ASN A 357 13.42 12.14 4.14
C ASN A 357 12.15 12.52 3.33
N ILE A 358 12.33 13.12 2.16
CA ILE A 358 11.24 13.44 1.21
C ILE A 358 10.48 12.18 0.76
N SER A 359 11.09 11.00 0.81
CA SER A 359 10.47 9.73 0.46
C SER A 359 9.29 9.33 1.37
N ASN A 360 9.16 9.99 2.53
CA ASN A 360 8.04 9.78 3.46
C ASN A 360 6.85 10.72 3.19
N TYR A 361 6.93 11.54 2.15
CA TYR A 361 5.79 12.36 1.72
C TYR A 361 5.02 11.65 0.63
N HIS A 362 3.69 11.70 0.75
CA HIS A 362 2.75 11.07 -0.16
C HIS A 362 1.73 12.06 -0.68
N ILE A 363 1.21 11.78 -1.86
CA ILE A 363 0.16 12.57 -2.51
C ILE A 363 -1.14 11.78 -2.52
N SER A 364 -2.25 12.45 -2.27
CA SER A 364 -3.58 11.92 -2.51
C SER A 364 -4.44 12.95 -3.23
N CYS A 365 -4.89 12.63 -4.44
CA CYS A 365 -5.75 13.47 -5.25
C CYS A 365 -7.16 12.88 -5.31
N GLY A 366 -8.18 13.71 -5.01
CA GLY A 366 -9.58 13.39 -5.21
C GLY A 366 -10.11 13.98 -6.51
N PHE A 367 -11.42 14.19 -6.62
CA PHE A 367 -12.02 14.73 -7.84
C PHE A 367 -11.43 16.12 -8.18
N ASP A 368 -11.48 17.05 -7.23
CA ASP A 368 -11.05 18.46 -7.37
C ASP A 368 -10.31 18.99 -6.13
N LYS A 369 -9.68 18.11 -5.37
CA LYS A 369 -8.92 18.42 -4.17
C LYS A 369 -7.65 17.57 -4.07
N SER A 370 -6.66 18.07 -3.35
CA SER A 370 -5.33 17.47 -3.24
C SER A 370 -4.78 17.57 -1.84
N PHE A 371 -4.09 16.52 -1.43
CA PHE A 371 -3.32 16.44 -0.20
C PHE A 371 -1.87 16.07 -0.50
N LEU A 372 -0.95 16.76 0.15
CA LEU A 372 0.44 16.34 0.31
C LEU A 372 0.65 16.12 1.81
N TYR A 373 1.03 14.92 2.24
CA TYR A 373 1.11 14.58 3.65
C TYR A 373 2.35 13.75 3.96
N TYR A 374 2.82 13.90 5.19
CA TYR A 374 3.92 13.12 5.73
C TYR A 374 3.36 11.85 6.41
N SER A 375 3.85 10.71 5.97
CA SER A 375 3.59 9.41 6.58
C SER A 375 4.95 8.75 6.82
N PRO A 376 5.48 8.78 8.05
CA PRO A 376 6.76 8.15 8.32
C PRO A 376 6.64 6.64 8.10
N SER A 377 7.53 6.09 7.31
CA SER A 377 7.69 4.65 7.25
C SER A 377 8.23 4.17 8.59
N PHE A 378 7.36 3.68 9.47
CA PHE A 378 7.82 2.95 10.65
C PHE A 378 8.52 1.67 10.24
N SER A 379 9.33 1.13 11.15
CA SER A 379 10.01 -0.12 10.88
C SER A 379 8.97 -1.17 10.49
N ASN A 380 8.92 -1.50 9.23
CA ASN A 380 7.97 -2.46 8.65
C ASN A 380 8.10 -3.85 9.30
N LEU A 381 9.12 -4.04 10.14
CA LEU A 381 9.38 -5.31 10.80
C LEU A 381 8.31 -5.66 11.86
N GLU A 382 7.88 -4.71 12.68
CA GLU A 382 6.80 -4.95 13.66
C GLU A 382 5.47 -5.18 12.95
N GLU A 383 5.17 -4.39 11.93
CA GLU A 383 3.97 -4.54 11.13
C GLU A 383 3.96 -5.88 10.38
N ASP A 384 5.08 -6.28 9.80
CA ASP A 384 5.22 -7.57 9.11
C ASP A 384 5.04 -8.74 10.08
N LEU A 385 5.55 -8.65 11.31
CA LEU A 385 5.34 -9.65 12.35
C LEU A 385 3.88 -9.72 12.80
N ILE A 386 3.21 -8.59 12.98
CA ILE A 386 1.77 -8.54 13.32
C ILE A 386 0.93 -9.13 12.18
N LYS A 387 1.22 -8.77 10.93
CA LYS A 387 0.55 -9.34 9.75
C LYS A 387 0.72 -10.85 9.69
N LEU A 388 1.94 -11.34 9.91
CA LEU A 388 2.24 -12.77 9.94
C LEU A 388 1.41 -13.49 11.02
N PHE A 389 1.34 -12.94 12.23
CA PHE A 389 0.51 -13.49 13.31
C PHE A 389 -0.98 -13.51 12.95
N ARG A 390 -1.52 -12.41 12.44
CA ARG A 390 -2.96 -12.27 12.14
C ARG A 390 -3.40 -13.15 10.98
N ARG A 391 -2.56 -13.34 9.96
CA ARG A 391 -2.83 -14.25 8.83
C ARG A 391 -2.83 -15.72 9.23
N LYS A 392 -2.31 -16.07 10.42
CA LYS A 392 -2.18 -17.46 10.93
C LYS A 392 -1.43 -18.40 9.99
N GLU A 393 -0.64 -17.85 9.08
CA GLU A 393 0.15 -18.61 8.12
C GLU A 393 1.36 -19.22 8.83
N PHE A 394 1.66 -20.49 8.52
CA PHE A 394 2.82 -21.21 9.05
C PHE A 394 2.93 -21.28 10.59
N CYS A 395 1.81 -21.09 11.29
CA CYS A 395 1.74 -21.30 12.72
C CYS A 395 2.04 -22.77 13.08
N ASN A 396 2.89 -22.99 14.06
CA ASN A 396 3.35 -24.33 14.47
C ASN A 396 3.24 -24.60 15.98
N ILE A 397 2.55 -23.71 16.70
CA ILE A 397 2.15 -23.88 18.09
C ILE A 397 0.74 -23.31 18.28
N SER A 398 -0.04 -23.92 19.17
CA SER A 398 -1.41 -23.50 19.44
C SER A 398 -1.68 -23.41 20.94
N PHE A 399 -2.54 -22.47 21.31
CA PHE A 399 -2.94 -22.17 22.68
C PHE A 399 -4.47 -22.25 22.78
N LYS A 400 -4.98 -22.71 23.91
CA LYS A 400 -6.42 -22.86 24.15
C LYS A 400 -6.90 -21.79 25.12
N THR A 401 -7.92 -21.04 24.72
CA THR A 401 -8.54 -19.99 25.53
C THR A 401 -9.52 -20.54 26.56
N GLU A 402 -10.05 -19.66 27.45
CA GLU A 402 -11.05 -20.00 28.46
C GLU A 402 -12.26 -20.74 27.88
N ASN A 403 -12.76 -20.30 26.75
CA ASN A 403 -13.93 -20.88 26.08
C ASN A 403 -13.59 -22.08 25.18
N GLY A 404 -12.34 -22.53 25.18
CA GLY A 404 -11.87 -23.64 24.37
C GLY A 404 -11.54 -23.29 22.93
N GLU A 405 -11.59 -22.03 22.53
CA GLU A 405 -11.17 -21.56 21.22
C GLU A 405 -9.64 -21.69 21.07
N ILE A 406 -9.17 -21.86 19.82
CA ILE A 406 -7.76 -22.07 19.55
C ILE A 406 -7.16 -20.82 18.92
N ILE A 407 -6.05 -20.36 19.48
CA ILE A 407 -5.19 -19.33 18.89
C ILE A 407 -3.86 -19.95 18.51
N SER A 408 -3.41 -19.70 17.28
CA SER A 408 -2.18 -20.26 16.72
C SER A 408 -1.10 -19.19 16.61
N ALA A 409 0.15 -19.58 16.83
CA ALA A 409 1.29 -18.69 16.83
C ALA A 409 2.57 -19.36 16.25
N HIS A 410 3.65 -18.62 16.19
CA HIS A 410 4.93 -19.08 15.64
C HIS A 410 5.92 -19.37 16.77
N LYS A 411 6.26 -20.65 16.93
CA LYS A 411 7.17 -21.10 17.99
C LYS A 411 8.53 -20.39 17.96
N LEU A 412 9.07 -20.12 16.77
CA LEU A 412 10.33 -19.40 16.61
C LEU A 412 10.26 -18.00 17.22
N ILE A 413 9.23 -17.24 16.91
CA ILE A 413 9.05 -15.88 17.45
C ILE A 413 8.89 -15.93 18.97
N LEU A 414 8.04 -16.81 19.47
CA LEU A 414 7.81 -16.97 20.91
C LEU A 414 9.10 -17.35 21.64
N LYS A 415 9.91 -18.27 21.11
CA LYS A 415 11.20 -18.69 21.69
C LYS A 415 12.11 -17.51 22.01
N TYR A 416 12.20 -16.54 21.11
CA TYR A 416 13.07 -15.37 21.28
C TYR A 416 12.42 -14.21 22.03
N ARG A 417 11.10 -14.09 21.96
CA ARG A 417 10.33 -13.04 22.65
C ARG A 417 10.04 -13.38 24.11
N LEU A 418 10.02 -14.65 24.49
CA LEU A 418 9.72 -15.16 25.82
C LEU A 418 11.01 -15.62 26.54
N ASN A 419 11.95 -14.75 26.77
CA ASN A 419 13.15 -14.95 27.62
C ASN A 419 13.85 -16.34 27.52
N GLN A 420 13.78 -17.02 26.35
CA GLN A 420 14.45 -18.29 26.00
C GLN A 420 14.24 -19.47 26.98
N ASN A 421 13.31 -19.40 27.92
CA ASN A 421 13.06 -20.44 28.90
C ASN A 421 11.80 -21.25 28.51
N GLN A 422 11.93 -22.56 28.37
CA GLN A 422 10.85 -23.44 27.97
C GLN A 422 9.61 -23.31 28.86
N ASN A 423 9.82 -23.01 30.15
CA ASN A 423 8.73 -22.77 31.13
C ASN A 423 7.90 -21.50 30.82
N GLN A 424 8.36 -20.59 29.97
CA GLN A 424 7.61 -19.36 29.64
C GLN A 424 6.48 -19.63 28.65
N ILE A 425 6.61 -20.60 27.77
CA ILE A 425 5.51 -21.02 26.87
C ILE A 425 4.38 -21.66 27.69
N GLU A 426 4.73 -22.47 28.70
CA GLU A 426 3.75 -23.06 29.62
C GLU A 426 3.02 -22.00 30.43
N LYS A 427 3.74 -21.02 30.97
CA LYS A 427 3.16 -19.88 31.67
C LYS A 427 2.25 -19.03 30.74
N LEU A 428 2.67 -18.83 29.49
CA LEU A 428 1.82 -18.16 28.51
C LEU A 428 0.52 -18.94 28.28
N GLN A 429 0.59 -20.27 28.16
CA GLN A 429 -0.60 -21.11 28.04
C GLN A 429 -1.52 -21.00 29.26
N GLU A 430 -0.97 -20.95 30.47
CA GLU A 430 -1.74 -20.75 31.71
C GLU A 430 -2.49 -19.41 31.68
N ILE A 431 -1.81 -18.32 31.28
CA ILE A 431 -2.44 -17.00 31.14
C ILE A 431 -3.55 -17.04 30.07
N ILE A 432 -3.25 -17.55 28.88
CA ILE A 432 -4.21 -17.62 27.76
C ILE A 432 -5.44 -18.44 28.11
N SER A 433 -5.29 -19.51 28.90
CA SER A 433 -6.41 -20.38 29.33
C SER A 433 -7.46 -19.66 30.18
N THR A 434 -7.14 -18.48 30.72
CA THR A 434 -8.05 -17.64 31.51
C THR A 434 -8.59 -16.44 30.75
N LYS A 435 -8.32 -16.33 29.45
CA LYS A 435 -8.66 -15.17 28.63
C LYS A 435 -9.63 -15.51 27.50
N SER A 436 -10.45 -14.54 27.13
CA SER A 436 -11.23 -14.58 25.90
C SER A 436 -10.32 -14.58 24.66
N ILE A 437 -10.84 -14.99 23.52
CA ILE A 437 -10.09 -14.95 22.26
C ILE A 437 -9.63 -13.52 21.89
N LYS A 438 -10.41 -12.50 22.20
CA LYS A 438 -10.08 -11.08 21.97
C LYS A 438 -8.88 -10.66 22.83
N GLU A 439 -8.88 -10.96 24.11
CA GLU A 439 -7.77 -10.65 25.04
C GLU A 439 -6.51 -11.44 24.67
N SER A 440 -6.67 -12.71 24.31
CA SER A 440 -5.58 -13.56 23.86
C SER A 440 -4.90 -13.03 22.60
N ASN A 441 -5.67 -12.56 21.60
CA ASN A 441 -5.14 -11.90 20.43
C ASN A 441 -4.35 -10.64 20.80
N GLN A 442 -4.84 -9.80 21.71
CA GLN A 442 -4.12 -8.62 22.21
C GLN A 442 -2.80 -8.98 22.89
N ILE A 443 -2.75 -10.06 23.66
CA ILE A 443 -1.52 -10.58 24.27
C ILE A 443 -0.50 -10.94 23.19
N PHE A 444 -0.90 -11.71 22.18
CA PHE A 444 0.01 -12.07 21.09
C PHE A 444 0.46 -10.86 20.27
N GLU A 445 -0.41 -9.89 20.00
CA GLU A 445 -0.02 -8.65 19.35
C GLU A 445 1.04 -7.89 20.14
N MET A 446 0.92 -7.80 21.47
CA MET A 446 1.97 -7.22 22.32
C MET A 446 3.29 -7.98 22.24
N ILE A 447 3.25 -9.32 22.18
CA ILE A 447 4.46 -10.14 22.01
C ILE A 447 5.12 -9.89 20.65
N TYR A 448 4.34 -9.75 19.57
CA TYR A 448 4.83 -9.59 18.21
C TYR A 448 5.26 -8.15 17.87
N SER A 449 4.72 -7.14 18.54
CA SER A 449 5.00 -5.72 18.25
C SER A 449 5.75 -4.98 19.34
N ASN A 450 5.94 -5.58 20.50
CA ASN A 450 6.47 -4.87 21.68
C ASN A 450 5.61 -3.65 22.14
N ASN A 451 4.37 -3.56 21.68
CA ASN A 451 3.49 -2.44 21.98
C ASN A 451 2.72 -2.65 23.30
N SER A 452 3.30 -2.20 24.40
CA SER A 452 2.68 -2.27 25.74
C SER A 452 1.39 -1.45 25.89
N LYS A 453 1.08 -0.57 24.93
CA LYS A 453 -0.07 0.34 24.98
C LYS A 453 -1.38 -0.30 24.47
N ILE A 454 -1.32 -1.44 23.79
CA ILE A 454 -2.50 -2.14 23.27
C ILE A 454 -3.50 -2.40 24.39
N ASN A 455 -3.02 -2.94 25.54
CA ASN A 455 -3.83 -3.11 26.74
C ASN A 455 -2.93 -3.12 27.98
N PRO A 456 -2.79 -1.99 28.72
CA PRO A 456 -1.90 -1.90 29.86
C PRO A 456 -2.17 -2.90 31.00
N LYS A 457 -3.44 -3.31 31.18
CA LYS A 457 -3.82 -4.31 32.18
C LYS A 457 -3.28 -5.68 31.79
N LEU A 458 -3.55 -6.13 30.56
CA LEU A 458 -3.03 -7.41 30.06
C LEU A 458 -1.50 -7.39 29.98
N TYR A 459 -0.91 -6.26 29.63
CA TYR A 459 0.56 -6.11 29.61
C TYR A 459 1.18 -6.37 30.98
N SER A 460 0.55 -5.87 32.05
CA SER A 460 1.05 -6.12 33.42
C SER A 460 1.07 -7.60 33.81
N GLU A 461 0.22 -8.43 33.20
CA GLU A 461 0.16 -9.87 33.44
C GLU A 461 1.25 -10.66 32.69
N ILE A 462 1.69 -10.13 31.54
CA ILE A 462 2.67 -10.83 30.68
C ILE A 462 4.08 -10.23 30.73
N LYS A 463 4.29 -9.06 31.30
CA LYS A 463 5.58 -8.35 31.33
C LYS A 463 6.73 -9.17 31.91
N GLU A 464 6.47 -10.11 32.81
CA GLU A 464 7.48 -10.97 33.42
C GLU A 464 7.89 -12.13 32.51
N ILE A 465 7.06 -12.51 31.56
CA ILE A 465 7.33 -13.61 30.63
C ILE A 465 7.88 -13.13 29.31
N ILE A 466 7.62 -11.86 28.93
CA ILE A 466 8.18 -11.26 27.70
C ILE A 466 9.46 -10.48 27.98
N ASN A 467 10.35 -10.45 27.00
CA ASN A 467 11.54 -9.60 27.03
C ASN A 467 11.17 -8.16 26.63
N SER A 468 10.49 -7.46 27.55
CA SER A 468 9.87 -6.15 27.30
C SER A 468 10.84 -5.01 27.01
N ASN A 469 12.12 -5.18 27.38
CA ASN A 469 13.16 -4.16 27.16
C ASN A 469 13.89 -4.32 25.82
N GLU A 470 13.65 -5.41 25.11
CA GLU A 470 14.31 -5.70 23.86
C GLU A 470 13.46 -5.30 22.68
N LYS A 471 13.98 -4.43 21.82
CA LYS A 471 13.33 -4.05 20.57
C LYS A 471 13.20 -5.26 19.64
N ILE A 472 12.20 -5.24 18.78
CA ILE A 472 11.96 -6.30 17.77
C ILE A 472 13.21 -6.55 16.91
N GLU A 473 13.87 -5.47 16.50
CA GLU A 473 15.10 -5.55 15.69
C GLU A 473 16.21 -6.32 16.41
N GLU A 474 16.36 -6.13 17.72
CA GLU A 474 17.34 -6.88 18.52
C GLU A 474 16.98 -8.36 18.64
N THR A 475 15.69 -8.65 18.79
CA THR A 475 15.18 -10.04 18.75
C THR A 475 15.53 -10.71 17.43
N MET A 476 15.28 -10.04 16.30
CA MET A 476 15.59 -10.58 14.98
C MET A 476 17.08 -10.72 14.72
N LYS A 477 17.91 -9.79 15.22
CA LYS A 477 19.38 -9.93 15.20
C LYS A 477 19.84 -11.16 15.97
N ARG A 478 19.24 -11.48 17.11
CA ARG A 478 19.59 -12.70 17.86
C ARG A 478 19.22 -13.98 17.09
N ILE A 479 18.07 -13.96 16.40
CA ILE A 479 17.71 -15.09 15.51
C ILE A 479 18.79 -15.28 14.42
N TYR A 480 19.30 -14.18 13.87
CA TYR A 480 20.36 -14.20 12.87
C TYR A 480 21.70 -14.68 13.44
N LEU A 481 22.12 -14.16 14.61
CA LEU A 481 23.45 -14.41 15.19
C LEU A 481 23.57 -15.81 15.80
N ASN A 482 22.49 -16.42 16.29
CA ASN A 482 22.50 -17.76 16.86
C ASN A 482 22.50 -18.85 15.77
N GLU A 483 23.47 -18.77 14.86
CA GLU A 483 23.57 -19.67 13.71
C GLU A 483 23.75 -21.15 14.10
N ASN A 484 24.35 -21.44 15.26
CA ASN A 484 24.72 -22.80 15.65
C ASN A 484 23.66 -23.57 16.45
N GLU A 485 22.71 -22.88 17.07
CA GLU A 485 21.72 -23.53 17.95
C GLU A 485 20.40 -23.91 17.25
N ASN A 486 20.15 -23.40 16.02
CA ASN A 486 18.88 -23.50 15.32
C ASN A 486 18.94 -24.30 14.00
N GLU A 487 19.87 -25.24 13.87
CA GLU A 487 20.00 -26.04 12.61
C GLU A 487 18.69 -26.70 12.18
N ASN A 488 17.84 -27.10 13.13
CA ASN A 488 16.55 -27.74 12.87
C ASN A 488 15.40 -26.76 12.53
N GLU A 489 15.60 -25.46 12.70
CA GLU A 489 14.61 -24.42 12.43
C GLU A 489 14.94 -23.62 11.15
N LYS A 490 16.13 -23.83 10.57
CA LYS A 490 16.58 -23.27 9.28
C LYS A 490 16.26 -24.27 8.17
N ASP A 491 15.03 -24.24 7.74
CA ASP A 491 14.43 -25.23 6.85
C ASP A 491 14.49 -24.85 5.37
N PHE A 492 15.10 -23.69 5.04
CA PHE A 492 15.25 -23.24 3.66
C PHE A 492 16.71 -22.91 3.34
N ILE A 493 17.23 -23.42 2.23
CA ILE A 493 18.61 -23.26 1.81
C ILE A 493 18.67 -22.51 0.49
N ILE A 494 19.39 -21.40 0.48
CA ILE A 494 19.79 -20.69 -0.73
C ILE A 494 21.23 -21.10 -1.06
N GLU A 495 21.43 -21.83 -2.16
CA GLU A 495 22.77 -22.17 -2.63
C GLU A 495 23.24 -21.15 -3.64
N ARG A 496 24.45 -20.61 -3.40
CA ARG A 496 25.04 -19.61 -4.25
C ARG A 496 26.51 -19.88 -4.45
N LYS A 497 26.92 -20.13 -5.69
CA LYS A 497 28.29 -20.55 -6.06
C LYS A 497 28.70 -21.73 -5.16
N GLU A 498 29.69 -21.54 -4.30
CA GLU A 498 30.17 -22.60 -3.39
C GLU A 498 29.64 -22.43 -1.96
N LYS A 499 28.77 -21.44 -1.69
CA LYS A 499 28.23 -21.17 -0.36
C LYS A 499 26.75 -21.54 -0.26
N LYS A 500 26.39 -22.03 0.93
CA LYS A 500 25.02 -22.33 1.32
C LYS A 500 24.60 -21.36 2.41
N TYR A 501 23.48 -20.67 2.20
CA TYR A 501 22.87 -19.79 3.16
C TYR A 501 21.61 -20.45 3.68
N LYS A 502 21.49 -20.55 4.99
CA LYS A 502 20.35 -21.20 5.65
C LYS A 502 19.46 -20.16 6.31
N PHE A 503 18.19 -20.14 5.98
CA PHE A 503 17.21 -19.22 6.52
C PHE A 503 16.04 -19.95 7.18
N PRO A 504 15.52 -19.47 8.31
CA PRO A 504 14.19 -19.85 8.75
C PRO A 504 13.17 -19.45 7.68
N LYS A 505 12.42 -20.42 7.19
CA LYS A 505 11.36 -20.24 6.17
C LYS A 505 10.39 -19.13 6.55
N LEU A 506 10.05 -19.07 7.83
CA LEU A 506 9.17 -18.04 8.39
C LEU A 506 9.68 -16.62 8.15
N ILE A 507 10.98 -16.38 8.29
CA ILE A 507 11.57 -15.04 8.10
C ILE A 507 11.53 -14.65 6.62
N LEU A 508 11.81 -15.57 5.72
CA LEU A 508 11.71 -15.31 4.27
C LEU A 508 10.27 -14.99 3.85
N ILE A 509 9.30 -15.75 4.35
CA ILE A 509 7.87 -15.53 4.09
C ILE A 509 7.41 -14.15 4.58
N MET A 510 7.84 -13.77 5.76
CA MET A 510 7.50 -12.48 6.35
C MET A 510 8.02 -11.30 5.52
N ARG A 511 9.22 -11.44 4.94
CA ARG A 511 9.94 -10.34 4.28
C ARG A 511 9.80 -10.32 2.76
N SER A 512 9.27 -11.38 2.14
CA SER A 512 9.22 -11.52 0.69
C SER A 512 7.92 -12.16 0.22
N GLU A 513 7.16 -11.43 -0.59
CA GLU A 513 5.95 -11.96 -1.24
C GLU A 513 6.28 -13.09 -2.23
N LEU A 514 7.47 -13.07 -2.86
CA LEU A 514 7.93 -14.17 -3.71
C LEU A 514 8.03 -15.47 -2.92
N TYR A 515 8.74 -15.46 -1.79
CA TYR A 515 8.87 -16.67 -0.96
C TYR A 515 7.54 -17.05 -0.32
N ARG A 516 6.73 -16.08 0.07
CA ARG A 516 5.38 -16.31 0.56
C ARG A 516 4.55 -17.04 -0.48
N GLY A 517 4.49 -16.54 -1.72
CA GLY A 517 3.80 -17.18 -2.84
C GLY A 517 4.32 -18.59 -3.15
N MET A 518 5.66 -18.76 -3.20
CA MET A 518 6.27 -20.07 -3.39
C MET A 518 5.81 -21.08 -2.33
N PHE A 519 5.82 -20.71 -1.06
CA PHE A 519 5.50 -21.65 0.03
C PHE A 519 4.01 -21.89 0.22
N LEU A 520 3.15 -20.99 -0.22
CA LEU A 520 1.69 -21.18 -0.23
C LEU A 520 1.21 -21.98 -1.46
N SER A 521 1.89 -21.87 -2.60
CA SER A 521 1.50 -22.53 -3.85
C SER A 521 1.94 -24.00 -3.94
N VAL A 522 2.77 -24.50 -3.02
CA VAL A 522 3.35 -25.84 -3.12
C VAL A 522 2.35 -26.91 -2.70
N THR A 523 1.70 -27.48 -3.69
CA THR A 523 1.29 -28.87 -3.68
C THR A 523 2.51 -29.73 -4.03
N ASN A 524 3.17 -30.35 -3.04
CA ASN A 524 4.06 -31.51 -3.19
C ASN A 524 5.51 -31.35 -3.67
N ASP A 525 6.10 -30.17 -3.79
CA ASP A 525 7.55 -30.11 -4.03
C ASP A 525 8.32 -29.90 -2.72
N THR A 526 9.01 -30.97 -2.26
CA THR A 526 9.75 -31.02 -0.99
C THR A 526 11.17 -30.45 -1.10
N SER A 527 11.55 -29.83 -2.22
CA SER A 527 12.85 -29.22 -2.38
C SER A 527 12.92 -27.88 -1.60
N ASN A 528 13.43 -27.92 -0.38
CA ASN A 528 13.77 -26.76 0.44
C ASN A 528 15.01 -26.03 -0.11
N LYS A 529 15.19 -25.95 -1.44
CA LYS A 529 16.42 -25.49 -2.04
C LYS A 529 16.15 -24.67 -3.31
N VAL A 530 16.67 -23.46 -3.36
CA VAL A 530 16.72 -22.64 -4.58
C VAL A 530 18.18 -22.51 -5.00
N THR A 531 18.45 -22.79 -6.26
CA THR A 531 19.77 -22.63 -6.86
C THR A 531 19.84 -21.36 -7.68
N ASP A 532 20.87 -20.61 -7.44
CA ASP A 532 21.46 -19.54 -8.26
C ASP A 532 20.82 -18.13 -8.20
N TYR A 533 21.53 -17.28 -7.45
CA TYR A 533 21.45 -15.81 -7.52
C TYR A 533 22.81 -15.29 -7.99
N SER A 534 23.21 -15.63 -9.21
CA SER A 534 24.55 -15.36 -9.74
C SER A 534 24.86 -13.87 -9.92
N GLU A 535 23.86 -13.02 -9.97
CA GLU A 535 23.98 -11.60 -10.27
C GLU A 535 24.41 -10.73 -9.09
N LEU A 536 24.20 -11.18 -7.83
CA LEU A 536 24.62 -10.43 -6.66
C LEU A 536 26.07 -10.78 -6.25
N SER A 537 26.87 -9.80 -5.85
CA SER A 537 28.18 -10.06 -5.20
C SER A 537 28.00 -10.69 -3.80
N ASN A 538 29.05 -11.30 -3.26
CA ASN A 538 28.98 -11.86 -1.91
C ASN A 538 28.73 -10.78 -0.85
N LYS A 539 29.22 -9.53 -1.08
CA LYS A 539 28.98 -8.40 -0.18
C LYS A 539 27.53 -7.96 -0.22
N SER A 540 26.94 -7.82 -1.41
CA SER A 540 25.53 -7.44 -1.58
C SER A 540 24.61 -8.47 -0.94
N PHE A 541 24.92 -9.77 -1.09
CA PHE A 541 24.13 -10.81 -0.47
C PHE A 541 24.24 -10.80 1.07
N GLN A 542 25.43 -10.52 1.64
CA GLN A 542 25.60 -10.37 3.10
C GLN A 542 24.83 -9.17 3.66
N ILE A 543 24.78 -8.06 2.93
CA ILE A 543 23.98 -6.90 3.30
C ILE A 543 22.50 -7.28 3.31
N PHE A 544 22.05 -7.94 2.26
CA PHE A 544 20.70 -8.42 2.10
C PHE A 544 20.31 -9.41 3.21
N GLU A 545 21.15 -10.40 3.49
CA GLU A 545 20.96 -11.37 4.56
C GLU A 545 20.81 -10.67 5.92
N TYR A 546 21.70 -9.76 6.27
CA TYR A 546 21.62 -9.03 7.53
C TYR A 546 20.39 -8.11 7.61
N TRP A 547 20.05 -7.45 6.51
CA TRP A 547 18.89 -6.58 6.44
C TRP A 547 17.55 -7.34 6.60
N ILE A 548 17.42 -8.52 6.02
CA ILE A 548 16.21 -9.36 6.20
C ILE A 548 15.87 -9.55 7.67
N TYR A 549 16.88 -9.71 8.51
CA TYR A 549 16.68 -9.91 9.96
C TYR A 549 16.61 -8.62 10.77
N SER A 550 17.37 -7.62 10.41
CA SER A 550 17.62 -6.47 11.30
C SER A 550 16.99 -5.16 10.84
N ASN A 551 16.55 -5.09 9.59
CA ASN A 551 16.15 -3.83 8.94
C ASN A 551 17.27 -2.76 8.97
N GLN A 552 18.53 -3.15 9.08
CA GLN A 552 19.70 -2.30 9.17
C GLN A 552 20.82 -2.82 8.28
N ILE A 553 21.83 -1.99 8.05
CA ILE A 553 23.06 -2.35 7.34
C ILE A 553 24.20 -2.40 8.36
N LYS A 554 25.05 -3.45 8.28
CA LYS A 554 26.23 -3.56 9.15
C LYS A 554 27.14 -2.35 8.97
N ASP A 555 27.61 -1.78 10.09
CA ASP A 555 28.48 -0.58 10.07
C ASP A 555 29.84 -0.83 9.42
N GLU A 556 30.34 -2.05 9.47
CA GLU A 556 31.64 -2.44 8.95
C GLU A 556 31.70 -2.56 7.41
N ILE A 557 30.56 -2.51 6.73
CA ILE A 557 30.49 -2.68 5.27
C ILE A 557 30.61 -1.33 4.58
N GLN A 558 31.65 -1.19 3.76
CA GLN A 558 31.80 -0.04 2.88
C GLN A 558 30.82 -0.20 1.68
N ILE A 559 29.93 0.75 1.52
CA ILE A 559 28.95 0.78 0.43
C ILE A 559 29.57 1.43 -0.79
N THR A 560 29.41 0.80 -1.95
CA THR A 560 29.82 1.32 -3.26
C THR A 560 28.61 1.43 -4.17
N GLN A 561 28.70 2.22 -5.25
CA GLN A 561 27.61 2.34 -6.23
C GLN A 561 27.26 0.99 -6.86
N GLU A 562 28.24 0.12 -7.07
CA GLU A 562 28.04 -1.23 -7.57
C GLU A 562 27.18 -2.08 -6.61
N ILE A 563 27.45 -2.01 -5.32
CA ILE A 563 26.65 -2.68 -4.27
C ILE A 563 25.23 -2.16 -4.25
N ILE A 564 25.02 -0.85 -4.40
CA ILE A 564 23.68 -0.25 -4.45
C ILE A 564 22.89 -0.82 -5.63
N ASN A 565 23.49 -0.84 -6.82
CA ASN A 565 22.85 -1.36 -8.03
C ASN A 565 22.52 -2.86 -7.91
N GLU A 566 23.45 -3.67 -7.40
CA GLU A 566 23.21 -5.10 -7.16
C GLU A 566 22.06 -5.34 -6.17
N ILE A 567 22.00 -4.56 -5.09
CA ILE A 567 20.93 -4.72 -4.08
C ILE A 567 19.59 -4.30 -4.64
N GLN A 568 19.53 -3.28 -5.50
CA GLN A 568 18.30 -2.91 -6.18
C GLN A 568 17.76 -4.08 -7.02
N ILE A 569 18.63 -4.74 -7.79
CA ILE A 569 18.27 -5.95 -8.54
C ILE A 569 17.78 -7.05 -7.59
N GLY A 570 18.43 -7.23 -6.45
CA GLY A 570 18.04 -8.20 -5.42
C GLY A 570 16.65 -7.90 -4.83
N ILE A 571 16.35 -6.66 -4.49
CA ILE A 571 15.04 -6.23 -3.97
C ILE A 571 13.94 -6.58 -4.97
N ASP A 572 14.15 -6.29 -6.24
CA ASP A 572 13.19 -6.56 -7.30
C ASP A 572 13.01 -8.06 -7.55
N TYR A 573 14.12 -8.79 -7.60
CA TYR A 573 14.12 -10.23 -7.80
C TYR A 573 13.39 -10.98 -6.69
N PHE A 574 13.66 -10.61 -5.43
CA PHE A 574 13.02 -11.24 -4.26
C PHE A 574 11.62 -10.71 -3.97
N GLN A 575 11.12 -9.76 -4.78
CA GLN A 575 9.83 -9.11 -4.54
C GLN A 575 9.66 -8.75 -3.06
N LEU A 576 10.73 -8.18 -2.49
CA LEU A 576 10.64 -7.66 -1.14
C LEU A 576 9.57 -6.59 -1.15
N ASN A 577 8.65 -6.72 -0.24
CA ASN A 577 7.46 -5.88 -0.16
C ASN A 577 7.77 -4.47 -0.62
N GLN A 578 7.14 -4.01 -1.71
CA GLN A 578 7.35 -2.69 -2.32
C GLN A 578 7.07 -1.54 -1.35
N THR A 579 6.54 -1.86 -0.17
CA THR A 579 6.34 -0.98 0.97
C THR A 579 7.61 -0.76 1.81
N ASN A 580 8.78 -1.32 1.39
CA ASN A 580 10.01 -1.19 2.14
C ASN A 580 11.11 -0.44 1.36
N PRO A 581 10.99 0.88 1.18
CA PRO A 581 12.04 1.72 0.58
C PRO A 581 13.32 1.74 1.44
N ASN A 582 13.25 1.27 2.69
CA ASN A 582 14.26 1.43 3.71
C ASN A 582 15.64 0.84 3.40
N LEU A 583 15.75 -0.26 2.65
CA LEU A 583 17.09 -0.81 2.39
C LEU A 583 17.87 0.06 1.42
N PHE A 584 17.21 0.52 0.36
CA PHE A 584 17.84 1.38 -0.66
C PHE A 584 18.20 2.75 -0.08
N ASP A 585 17.31 3.36 0.70
CA ASP A 585 17.54 4.63 1.38
C ASP A 585 18.65 4.53 2.42
N LEU A 586 18.70 3.44 3.21
CA LEU A 586 19.78 3.18 4.15
C LEU A 586 21.13 3.05 3.44
N LEU A 587 21.17 2.40 2.27
CA LEU A 587 22.38 2.28 1.46
C LEU A 587 22.85 3.62 0.92
N ILE A 588 21.93 4.42 0.35
CA ILE A 588 22.25 5.75 -0.16
C ILE A 588 22.73 6.66 0.95
N ASN A 589 22.06 6.67 2.09
CA ASN A 589 22.48 7.47 3.25
C ASN A 589 23.87 7.06 3.76
N LYS A 590 24.17 5.76 3.78
CA LYS A 590 25.48 5.27 4.18
C LYS A 590 26.56 5.48 3.13
N PHE A 591 26.21 5.59 1.86
CA PHE A 591 27.12 5.91 0.76
C PHE A 591 27.50 7.38 0.76
N ASN A 592 26.56 8.29 1.10
CA ASN A 592 26.75 9.73 1.11
C ASN A 592 27.44 10.27 2.39
N ASN A 593 27.53 9.46 3.46
CA ASN A 593 28.25 9.74 4.68
C ASN A 593 29.63 9.05 4.69
#